data_ba82466a14d79f753aefca9aac163ea7
#
_entry.id   ba82466a14d79f753aefca9aac163ea7
#
_cell.length_a   1.000
_cell.length_b   1.000
_cell.length_c   1.000
_cell.angle_alpha   90.00
_cell.angle_beta   90.00
_cell.angle_gamma   90.00
#
_symmetry.space_group_name_H-M   'P 1'
#
loop_
_entity.id
_entity.type
_entity.pdbx_description
1 polymer ?
#
loop_
_entity_poly.entity_id
_entity_poly.type
_entity_poly.pdbx_seq_one_letter_code
_entity_poly.pdbx_strand_id
1 'polypeptide(L)'
;MSTSYVVPALPIRRSTLTLVLAFVLITAMSILFVREVVDLRDAMGQLRQNDVARIQVRNVLMNLLNAETGQRGFLLTGDPAYLEPYQIGRGSVRDNLAQAEQSGYHDAQFLANVRKLALVTESKLDEIERTVQLKKRGDDAAALAIVREGFGRSKMREARRLIQDEVARLRVVRDALIDDFNRRLLRAAMILVLMLSTVVAMTLHAWRSLSAAARRNNELAKRLAMEASHDVLTGLPNRRYFDRWARRLVARSQRSGKPFTLLAIDLDRFKEVNDTHGHAAGDEVLKEVARRFQSVLRSGEFLARVGGDEFVVLMDGEFSRNEITSVGRRLIDCLYPSMRPGMADNAVGASIGAAGFPLNGAALEGVMQAADDALYASKHGGRGMLSFARAEPGPAPIVHGAAGRAAGAAPDTAPTTGAVF
;
A
#
# COMPACT_ATOMS: atom_id res chain seq x y z
N MET A 1 -40.27 27.82 -6.38
CA MET A 1 -38.91 28.27 -5.97
C MET A 1 -37.96 27.10 -6.21
N SER A 2 -37.16 27.23 -7.27
CA SER A 2 -36.21 26.17 -7.68
C SER A 2 -34.96 26.28 -6.82
N THR A 3 -34.74 25.35 -5.92
CA THR A 3 -33.50 25.23 -5.14
C THR A 3 -32.47 24.56 -6.02
N SER A 4 -31.58 25.38 -6.60
CA SER A 4 -30.38 24.91 -7.31
C SER A 4 -29.48 24.21 -6.29
N TYR A 5 -29.40 22.91 -6.35
CA TYR A 5 -28.38 22.12 -5.64
C TYR A 5 -27.02 22.44 -6.25
N VAL A 6 -26.24 23.30 -5.57
CA VAL A 6 -24.82 23.50 -5.87
C VAL A 6 -24.11 22.22 -5.41
N VAL A 7 -23.81 21.35 -6.37
CA VAL A 7 -22.93 20.19 -6.14
C VAL A 7 -21.55 20.74 -5.78
N PRO A 8 -21.02 20.54 -4.56
CA PRO A 8 -19.70 21.03 -4.20
C PRO A 8 -18.68 20.37 -5.10
N ALA A 9 -17.89 21.20 -5.81
CA ALA A 9 -16.81 20.76 -6.68
C ALA A 9 -15.88 19.81 -5.91
N LEU A 10 -15.80 18.56 -6.37
CA LEU A 10 -15.07 17.45 -5.75
C LEU A 10 -13.62 17.83 -5.41
N PRO A 11 -13.12 17.50 -4.22
CA PRO A 11 -11.71 17.67 -3.82
C PRO A 11 -10.73 16.85 -4.68
N ILE A 12 -11.23 16.06 -5.62
CA ILE A 12 -10.50 15.24 -6.60
C ILE A 12 -9.53 16.09 -7.44
N ARG A 13 -9.92 17.33 -7.83
CA ARG A 13 -9.04 18.20 -8.64
C ARG A 13 -7.74 18.62 -7.91
N ARG A 14 -7.77 18.82 -6.61
CA ARG A 14 -6.55 19.20 -5.85
C ARG A 14 -5.60 18.02 -5.66
N SER A 15 -6.13 16.84 -5.36
CA SER A 15 -5.29 15.65 -5.17
C SER A 15 -4.71 15.13 -6.50
N THR A 16 -5.44 15.20 -7.61
CA THR A 16 -4.89 14.86 -8.94
C THR A 16 -3.81 15.83 -9.39
N LEU A 17 -3.99 17.13 -9.14
CA LEU A 17 -2.96 18.12 -9.46
C LEU A 17 -1.66 17.90 -8.68
N THR A 18 -1.76 17.59 -7.38
CA THR A 18 -0.58 17.28 -6.55
C THR A 18 0.15 16.02 -7.02
N LEU A 19 -0.59 14.98 -7.43
CA LEU A 19 0.00 13.75 -7.97
C LEU A 19 0.71 13.98 -9.31
N VAL A 20 0.10 14.77 -10.21
CA VAL A 20 0.72 15.13 -11.50
C VAL A 20 1.99 15.96 -11.28
N LEU A 21 1.95 16.94 -10.37
CA LEU A 21 3.11 17.77 -10.04
C LEU A 21 4.26 16.92 -9.45
N ALA A 22 3.94 16.01 -8.54
CA ALA A 22 4.92 15.09 -7.95
C ALA A 22 5.52 14.14 -9.00
N PHE A 23 4.72 13.64 -9.94
CA PHE A 23 5.20 12.80 -11.04
C PHE A 23 6.18 13.58 -11.95
N VAL A 24 5.83 14.81 -12.33
CA VAL A 24 6.72 15.68 -13.13
C VAL A 24 8.03 15.94 -12.39
N LEU A 25 7.95 16.22 -11.07
CA LEU A 25 9.13 16.46 -10.24
C LEU A 25 10.04 15.21 -10.18
N ILE A 26 9.47 14.03 -9.93
CA ILE A 26 10.23 12.77 -9.88
C ILE A 26 10.89 12.49 -11.23
N THR A 27 10.19 12.72 -12.34
CA THR A 27 10.75 12.54 -13.69
C THR A 27 11.93 13.48 -13.93
N ALA A 28 11.80 14.75 -13.57
CA ALA A 28 12.88 15.73 -13.69
C ALA A 28 14.10 15.34 -12.82
N MET A 29 13.86 14.91 -11.58
CA MET A 29 14.92 14.43 -10.68
C MET A 29 15.60 13.17 -11.19
N SER A 30 14.85 12.25 -11.80
CA SER A 30 15.41 11.03 -12.42
C SER A 30 16.35 11.36 -13.57
N ILE A 31 15.99 12.33 -14.41
CA ILE A 31 16.84 12.82 -15.50
C ILE A 31 18.13 13.41 -14.95
N LEU A 32 18.03 14.25 -13.90
CA LEU A 32 19.20 14.85 -13.24
C LEU A 32 20.10 13.78 -12.61
N PHE A 33 19.51 12.79 -11.96
CA PHE A 33 20.24 11.66 -11.37
C PHE A 33 21.02 10.86 -12.40
N VAL A 34 20.37 10.50 -13.51
CA VAL A 34 21.03 9.77 -14.60
C VAL A 34 22.20 10.58 -15.17
N ARG A 35 22.03 11.88 -15.33
CA ARG A 35 23.11 12.77 -15.79
C ARG A 35 24.29 12.75 -14.82
N GLU A 36 24.04 12.90 -13.51
CA GLU A 36 25.14 12.85 -12.50
C GLU A 36 25.86 11.49 -12.50
N VAL A 37 25.13 10.38 -12.71
CA VAL A 37 25.73 9.03 -12.81
C VAL A 37 26.63 8.90 -14.02
N VAL A 38 26.25 9.45 -15.18
CA VAL A 38 27.07 9.48 -16.39
C VAL A 38 28.33 10.31 -16.14
N ASP A 39 28.19 11.51 -15.56
CA ASP A 39 29.32 12.39 -15.22
C ASP A 39 30.28 11.76 -14.20
N LEU A 40 29.78 10.97 -13.24
CA LEU A 40 30.61 10.19 -12.30
C LEU A 40 31.44 9.12 -13.02
N ARG A 41 30.83 8.42 -14.00
CA ARG A 41 31.53 7.43 -14.82
C ARG A 41 32.69 8.06 -15.58
N ASP A 42 32.47 9.24 -16.16
CA ASP A 42 33.50 9.96 -16.92
C ASP A 42 34.61 10.47 -16.00
N ALA A 43 34.29 10.99 -14.82
CA ALA A 43 35.26 11.37 -13.81
C ALA A 43 36.13 10.17 -13.35
N MET A 44 35.53 8.99 -13.18
CA MET A 44 36.25 7.76 -12.86
C MET A 44 37.19 7.33 -14.00
N GLY A 45 36.77 7.52 -15.27
CA GLY A 45 37.61 7.31 -16.42
C GLY A 45 38.86 8.20 -16.42
N GLN A 46 38.69 9.49 -16.15
CA GLN A 46 39.78 10.46 -16.05
C GLN A 46 40.75 10.14 -14.91
N LEU A 47 40.24 9.76 -13.73
CA LEU A 47 41.05 9.31 -12.60
C LEU A 47 41.93 8.10 -13.00
N ARG A 48 41.35 7.09 -13.65
CA ARG A 48 42.06 5.91 -14.11
C ARG A 48 43.14 6.25 -15.12
N GLN A 49 42.88 7.12 -16.06
CA GLN A 49 43.87 7.57 -17.08
C GLN A 49 45.04 8.31 -16.40
N ASN A 50 44.73 9.21 -15.47
CA ASN A 50 45.78 9.91 -14.71
C ASN A 50 46.65 8.95 -13.89
N ASP A 51 46.07 7.95 -13.21
CA ASP A 51 46.82 6.97 -12.44
C ASP A 51 47.72 6.08 -13.31
N VAL A 52 47.22 5.65 -14.46
CA VAL A 52 48.03 4.89 -15.44
C VAL A 52 49.20 5.75 -15.90
N ALA A 53 48.95 6.98 -16.35
CA ALA A 53 50.00 7.91 -16.78
C ALA A 53 51.09 8.09 -15.70
N ARG A 54 50.69 8.32 -14.46
CA ARG A 54 51.59 8.51 -13.31
C ARG A 54 52.42 7.27 -13.01
N ILE A 55 51.84 6.06 -13.05
CA ILE A 55 52.53 4.81 -12.82
C ILE A 55 53.58 4.57 -13.89
N GLN A 56 53.21 4.77 -15.17
CA GLN A 56 54.15 4.55 -16.29
C GLN A 56 55.32 5.51 -16.24
N VAL A 57 55.10 6.81 -16.00
CA VAL A 57 56.16 7.79 -15.85
C VAL A 57 57.10 7.44 -14.69
N ARG A 58 56.58 6.95 -13.55
CA ARG A 58 57.40 6.51 -12.42
C ARG A 58 58.22 5.25 -12.75
N ASN A 59 57.64 4.32 -13.49
CA ASN A 59 58.32 3.08 -13.89
C ASN A 59 59.49 3.37 -14.85
N VAL A 60 59.44 4.40 -15.65
CA VAL A 60 60.57 4.86 -16.45
C VAL A 60 61.82 5.10 -15.58
N LEU A 61 61.64 5.82 -14.42
CA LEU A 61 62.75 6.05 -13.53
C LEU A 61 63.34 4.76 -12.93
N MET A 62 62.45 3.84 -12.49
CA MET A 62 62.91 2.57 -11.90
C MET A 62 63.70 1.73 -12.91
N ASN A 63 63.20 1.64 -14.14
CA ASN A 63 63.86 0.86 -15.16
C ASN A 63 65.17 1.51 -15.67
N LEU A 64 65.23 2.86 -15.70
CA LEU A 64 66.45 3.56 -16.03
C LEU A 64 67.54 3.38 -14.94
N LEU A 65 67.10 3.39 -13.66
CA LEU A 65 68.03 3.07 -12.51
C LEU A 65 68.54 1.64 -12.57
N ASN A 66 67.65 0.66 -12.94
CA ASN A 66 68.09 -0.73 -13.10
C ASN A 66 69.09 -0.86 -14.22
N ALA A 67 68.86 -0.18 -15.36
CA ALA A 67 69.79 -0.18 -16.48
C ALA A 67 71.16 0.43 -16.10
N GLU A 68 71.19 1.54 -15.36
CA GLU A 68 72.44 2.16 -14.87
C GLU A 68 73.16 1.29 -13.87
N THR A 69 72.42 0.64 -12.95
CA THR A 69 73.00 -0.29 -11.97
C THR A 69 73.63 -1.49 -12.62
N GLY A 70 72.96 -2.08 -13.63
CA GLY A 70 73.50 -3.17 -14.40
C GLY A 70 74.76 -2.74 -15.18
N GLN A 71 74.77 -1.57 -15.81
CA GLN A 71 75.93 -1.01 -16.48
C GLN A 71 77.10 -0.92 -15.51
N ARG A 72 76.91 -0.29 -14.36
CA ARG A 72 77.96 -0.08 -13.36
C ARG A 72 78.55 -1.39 -12.84
N GLY A 73 77.67 -2.38 -12.55
CA GLY A 73 78.10 -3.72 -12.13
C GLY A 73 79.01 -4.37 -13.17
N PHE A 74 78.57 -4.34 -14.46
CA PHE A 74 79.36 -4.89 -15.55
C PHE A 74 80.71 -4.14 -15.78
N LEU A 75 80.73 -2.83 -15.72
CA LEU A 75 81.91 -2.03 -15.89
C LEU A 75 82.98 -2.34 -14.76
N LEU A 76 82.54 -2.62 -13.53
CA LEU A 76 83.38 -2.91 -12.38
C LEU A 76 83.88 -4.36 -12.39
N THR A 77 83.03 -5.33 -12.76
CA THR A 77 83.37 -6.75 -12.57
C THR A 77 83.77 -7.45 -13.86
N GLY A 78 83.27 -6.96 -15.02
CA GLY A 78 83.38 -7.65 -16.29
C GLY A 78 82.36 -8.83 -16.46
N ASP A 79 81.61 -9.14 -15.41
CA ASP A 79 80.70 -10.29 -15.38
C ASP A 79 79.42 -9.96 -16.19
N PRO A 80 79.10 -10.71 -17.27
CA PRO A 80 77.95 -10.54 -18.11
C PRO A 80 76.63 -10.68 -17.36
N ALA A 81 76.58 -11.36 -16.20
CA ALA A 81 75.36 -11.49 -15.36
C ALA A 81 74.82 -10.12 -14.95
N TYR A 82 75.61 -9.10 -14.76
CA TYR A 82 75.19 -7.75 -14.45
C TYR A 82 74.49 -7.05 -15.65
N LEU A 83 74.55 -7.58 -16.85
CA LEU A 83 73.88 -7.00 -18.03
C LEU A 83 72.42 -7.36 -18.13
N GLU A 84 71.90 -8.35 -17.38
CA GLU A 84 70.49 -8.70 -17.39
C GLU A 84 69.59 -7.53 -16.96
N PRO A 85 69.81 -6.84 -15.82
CA PRO A 85 69.04 -5.64 -15.44
C PRO A 85 69.14 -4.52 -16.48
N TYR A 86 70.26 -4.35 -17.18
CA TYR A 86 70.40 -3.39 -18.26
C TYR A 86 69.51 -3.70 -19.44
N GLN A 87 69.52 -4.97 -19.89
CA GLN A 87 68.72 -5.41 -21.06
C GLN A 87 67.23 -5.26 -20.81
N ILE A 88 66.76 -5.72 -19.63
CA ILE A 88 65.37 -5.58 -19.19
C ILE A 88 64.99 -4.11 -19.06
N GLY A 89 65.80 -3.32 -18.37
CA GLY A 89 65.54 -1.89 -18.12
C GLY A 89 65.44 -1.09 -19.40
N ARG A 90 66.32 -1.35 -20.40
CA ARG A 90 66.31 -0.69 -21.71
C ARG A 90 64.98 -0.89 -22.47
N GLY A 91 64.50 -2.15 -22.54
CA GLY A 91 63.23 -2.48 -23.21
C GLY A 91 62.04 -1.82 -22.45
N SER A 92 62.01 -2.02 -21.13
CA SER A 92 60.91 -1.53 -20.28
C SER A 92 60.78 -0.01 -20.24
N VAL A 93 61.94 0.76 -20.36
CA VAL A 93 61.87 2.22 -20.45
C VAL A 93 61.06 2.66 -21.68
N ARG A 94 61.30 2.08 -22.84
CA ARG A 94 60.59 2.41 -24.07
C ARG A 94 59.11 2.03 -23.99
N ASP A 95 58.84 0.82 -23.47
CA ASP A 95 57.49 0.33 -23.31
C ASP A 95 56.67 1.22 -22.36
N ASN A 96 57.27 1.66 -21.23
CA ASN A 96 56.58 2.54 -20.29
C ASN A 96 56.34 3.94 -20.82
N LEU A 97 57.24 4.47 -21.65
CA LEU A 97 57.00 5.75 -22.34
C LEU A 97 55.86 5.63 -23.38
N ALA A 98 55.86 4.55 -24.17
CA ALA A 98 54.78 4.31 -25.11
C ALA A 98 53.41 4.11 -24.39
N GLN A 99 53.39 3.37 -23.29
CA GLN A 99 52.21 3.17 -22.47
C GLN A 99 51.75 4.47 -21.78
N ALA A 100 52.69 5.35 -21.38
CA ALA A 100 52.35 6.66 -20.88
C ALA A 100 51.65 7.53 -21.94
N GLU A 101 52.13 7.55 -23.17
CA GLU A 101 51.47 8.26 -24.28
C GLU A 101 50.12 7.65 -24.64
N GLN A 102 49.97 6.34 -24.52
CA GLN A 102 48.74 5.60 -24.82
C GLN A 102 47.74 5.54 -23.64
N SER A 103 48.06 6.13 -22.49
CA SER A 103 47.28 6.09 -21.25
C SER A 103 45.85 6.66 -21.39
N GLY A 104 45.57 7.38 -22.50
CA GLY A 104 44.34 8.13 -22.67
C GLY A 104 44.29 9.46 -21.92
N TYR A 105 45.36 9.82 -21.19
CA TYR A 105 45.48 11.12 -20.53
C TYR A 105 45.99 12.18 -21.54
N HIS A 106 45.03 12.88 -22.16
CA HIS A 106 45.28 13.78 -23.30
C HIS A 106 45.61 15.22 -22.86
N ASP A 107 46.41 15.41 -21.84
CA ASP A 107 46.93 16.75 -21.49
C ASP A 107 48.10 17.11 -22.38
N ALA A 108 48.06 18.24 -23.06
CA ALA A 108 49.09 18.68 -24.00
C ALA A 108 50.45 18.83 -23.30
N GLN A 109 50.49 19.36 -22.08
CA GLN A 109 51.70 19.51 -21.28
C GLN A 109 52.30 18.16 -20.90
N PHE A 110 51.43 17.20 -20.52
CA PHE A 110 51.85 15.81 -20.21
C PHE A 110 52.56 15.18 -21.41
N LEU A 111 51.89 15.23 -22.58
CA LEU A 111 52.47 14.65 -23.81
C LEU A 111 53.82 15.33 -24.18
N ALA A 112 53.91 16.66 -24.05
CA ALA A 112 55.16 17.37 -24.30
C ALA A 112 56.28 16.91 -23.30
N ASN A 113 55.96 16.76 -22.00
CA ASN A 113 56.87 16.32 -21.00
C ASN A 113 57.32 14.86 -21.20
N VAL A 114 56.42 13.96 -21.61
CA VAL A 114 56.76 12.56 -21.94
C VAL A 114 57.69 12.50 -23.14
N ARG A 115 57.46 13.29 -24.18
CA ARG A 115 58.34 13.37 -25.35
C ARG A 115 59.73 13.92 -24.99
N LYS A 116 59.80 14.95 -24.15
CA LYS A 116 61.07 15.45 -23.61
C LYS A 116 61.79 14.42 -22.78
N LEU A 117 61.06 13.70 -21.93
CA LEU A 117 61.60 12.59 -21.15
C LEU A 117 62.15 11.49 -22.03
N ALA A 118 61.46 11.13 -23.13
CA ALA A 118 61.92 10.14 -24.10
C ALA A 118 63.27 10.51 -24.71
N LEU A 119 63.48 11.75 -25.10
CA LEU A 119 64.73 12.20 -25.64
C LEU A 119 65.90 12.14 -24.60
N VAL A 120 65.62 12.50 -23.35
CA VAL A 120 66.61 12.48 -22.29
C VAL A 120 66.97 11.04 -21.92
N THR A 121 65.98 10.16 -21.79
CA THR A 121 66.18 8.74 -21.46
C THR A 121 66.93 7.99 -22.59
N GLU A 122 66.58 8.26 -23.85
CA GLU A 122 67.30 7.65 -25.01
C GLU A 122 68.77 8.09 -25.00
N SER A 123 69.09 9.37 -24.82
CA SER A 123 70.45 9.86 -24.70
C SER A 123 71.23 9.18 -23.55
N LYS A 124 70.57 8.85 -22.43
CA LYS A 124 71.19 8.12 -21.32
C LYS A 124 71.39 6.64 -21.66
N LEU A 125 70.45 6.01 -22.27
CA LEU A 125 70.56 4.61 -22.70
C LEU A 125 71.64 4.41 -23.77
N ASP A 126 71.82 5.34 -24.68
CA ASP A 126 72.90 5.36 -25.67
C ASP A 126 74.28 5.48 -25.03
N GLU A 127 74.41 6.29 -23.98
CA GLU A 127 75.66 6.38 -23.20
C GLU A 127 75.93 5.05 -22.49
N ILE A 128 74.96 4.45 -21.86
CA ILE A 128 75.08 3.13 -21.23
C ILE A 128 75.50 2.08 -22.26
N GLU A 129 74.88 2.03 -23.42
CA GLU A 129 75.20 1.08 -24.49
C GLU A 129 76.64 1.25 -24.96
N ARG A 130 77.08 2.48 -25.26
CA ARG A 130 78.43 2.74 -25.72
C ARG A 130 79.47 2.27 -24.72
N THR A 131 79.30 2.56 -23.44
CA THR A 131 80.21 2.12 -22.37
C THR A 131 80.21 0.62 -22.21
N VAL A 132 79.08 -0.07 -22.28
CA VAL A 132 78.99 -1.55 -22.26
C VAL A 132 79.69 -2.16 -23.47
N GLN A 133 79.56 -1.61 -24.67
CA GLN A 133 80.22 -2.12 -25.87
C GLN A 133 81.72 -1.94 -25.84
N LEU A 134 82.23 -0.81 -25.33
CA LEU A 134 83.67 -0.58 -25.15
C LEU A 134 84.25 -1.61 -24.18
N LYS A 135 83.58 -1.82 -23.03
CA LYS A 135 84.01 -2.83 -22.02
C LYS A 135 84.03 -4.23 -22.61
N LYS A 136 83.03 -4.64 -23.42
CA LYS A 136 83.01 -5.93 -24.10
C LYS A 136 84.10 -6.11 -25.11
N ARG A 137 84.65 -5.02 -25.70
CA ARG A 137 85.82 -5.03 -26.59
C ARG A 137 87.14 -4.98 -25.87
N GLY A 138 87.13 -4.93 -24.52
CA GLY A 138 88.40 -4.84 -23.70
C GLY A 138 88.94 -3.42 -23.56
N ASP A 139 88.22 -2.40 -24.09
CA ASP A 139 88.64 -1.00 -23.98
C ASP A 139 88.10 -0.34 -22.69
N ASP A 140 88.55 -0.77 -21.59
CA ASP A 140 88.15 -0.31 -20.27
C ASP A 140 88.51 1.17 -20.04
N ALA A 141 89.60 1.66 -20.61
CA ALA A 141 90.02 3.03 -20.49
C ALA A 141 89.03 4.00 -21.19
N ALA A 142 88.63 3.69 -22.40
CA ALA A 142 87.67 4.47 -23.16
C ALA A 142 86.26 4.40 -22.51
N ALA A 143 85.83 3.25 -22.01
CA ALA A 143 84.58 3.14 -21.25
C ALA A 143 84.54 4.04 -20.01
N LEU A 144 85.63 4.01 -19.24
CA LEU A 144 85.75 4.79 -18.04
C LEU A 144 85.86 6.32 -18.30
N ALA A 145 86.52 6.68 -19.41
CA ALA A 145 86.58 8.07 -19.87
C ALA A 145 85.17 8.68 -20.10
N ILE A 146 84.26 7.98 -20.82
CA ILE A 146 82.91 8.41 -21.03
C ILE A 146 82.15 8.57 -19.69
N VAL A 147 82.34 7.67 -18.74
CA VAL A 147 81.67 7.79 -17.46
C VAL A 147 82.25 9.00 -16.66
N ARG A 148 83.55 9.28 -16.78
CA ARG A 148 84.19 10.44 -16.11
C ARG A 148 83.76 11.77 -16.68
N GLU A 149 83.45 11.90 -17.95
CA GLU A 149 82.91 13.09 -18.57
C GLU A 149 81.62 13.60 -17.90
N GLY A 150 80.90 12.70 -17.23
CA GLY A 150 79.76 13.04 -16.40
C GLY A 150 78.48 13.32 -17.21
N PHE A 151 78.48 13.11 -18.53
CA PHE A 151 77.30 13.27 -19.41
C PHE A 151 76.15 12.39 -18.95
N GLY A 152 76.39 11.12 -18.75
CA GLY A 152 75.37 10.20 -18.24
C GLY A 152 74.80 10.55 -16.89
N ARG A 153 75.65 11.07 -15.98
CA ARG A 153 75.20 11.59 -14.67
C ARG A 153 74.31 12.82 -14.84
N SER A 154 74.60 13.69 -15.80
CA SER A 154 73.80 14.86 -16.08
C SER A 154 72.44 14.44 -16.64
N LYS A 155 72.42 13.51 -17.61
CA LYS A 155 71.16 13.00 -18.21
C LYS A 155 70.27 12.28 -17.20
N MET A 156 70.90 11.48 -16.30
CA MET A 156 70.15 10.84 -15.20
C MET A 156 69.52 11.87 -14.25
N ARG A 157 70.21 12.93 -13.91
CA ARG A 157 69.68 14.01 -13.07
C ARG A 157 68.55 14.75 -13.76
N GLU A 158 68.67 14.99 -15.06
CA GLU A 158 67.67 15.64 -15.88
C GLU A 158 66.39 14.75 -15.95
N ALA A 159 66.55 13.48 -16.26
CA ALA A 159 65.44 12.50 -16.30
C ALA A 159 64.74 12.44 -14.94
N ARG A 160 65.49 12.29 -13.83
CA ARG A 160 64.94 12.26 -12.49
C ARG A 160 64.12 13.50 -12.16
N ARG A 161 64.61 14.70 -12.49
CA ARG A 161 63.90 15.95 -12.26
C ARG A 161 62.59 15.99 -13.08
N LEU A 162 62.64 15.71 -14.37
CA LEU A 162 61.47 15.67 -15.22
C LEU A 162 60.40 14.73 -14.72
N ILE A 163 60.80 13.51 -14.27
CA ILE A 163 59.89 12.53 -13.72
C ILE A 163 59.27 12.99 -12.40
N GLN A 164 60.12 13.54 -11.49
CA GLN A 164 59.61 14.03 -10.20
C GLN A 164 58.64 15.17 -10.34
N ASP A 165 58.93 16.14 -11.20
CA ASP A 165 58.09 17.28 -11.49
C ASP A 165 56.76 16.82 -12.11
N GLU A 166 56.80 15.91 -13.08
CA GLU A 166 55.60 15.40 -13.73
C GLU A 166 54.74 14.53 -12.78
N VAL A 167 55.35 13.67 -11.98
CA VAL A 167 54.60 12.88 -10.97
C VAL A 167 53.96 13.78 -9.91
N ALA A 168 54.62 14.88 -9.51
CA ALA A 168 54.06 15.86 -8.60
C ALA A 168 52.86 16.58 -9.22
N ARG A 169 53.00 17.02 -10.49
CA ARG A 169 51.91 17.62 -11.25
C ARG A 169 50.68 16.69 -11.35
N LEU A 170 50.89 15.43 -11.77
CA LEU A 170 49.85 14.45 -11.89
C LEU A 170 49.15 14.14 -10.53
N ARG A 171 49.86 14.24 -9.40
CA ARG A 171 49.24 14.13 -8.07
C ARG A 171 48.27 15.27 -7.78
N VAL A 172 48.66 16.51 -8.05
CA VAL A 172 47.76 17.66 -7.85
C VAL A 172 46.50 17.52 -8.70
N VAL A 173 46.66 17.14 -9.97
CA VAL A 173 45.51 16.88 -10.85
C VAL A 173 44.62 15.77 -10.32
N ARG A 174 45.21 14.67 -9.85
CA ARG A 174 44.48 13.55 -9.25
C ARG A 174 43.67 13.98 -8.03
N ASP A 175 44.26 14.76 -7.15
CA ASP A 175 43.57 15.20 -5.93
C ASP A 175 42.39 16.11 -6.27
N ALA A 176 42.53 16.99 -7.26
CA ALA A 176 41.43 17.79 -7.79
C ALA A 176 40.31 16.93 -8.43
N LEU A 177 40.67 15.89 -9.18
CA LEU A 177 39.72 14.94 -9.77
C LEU A 177 38.97 14.15 -8.68
N ILE A 178 39.64 13.74 -7.60
CA ILE A 178 39.05 13.06 -6.45
C ILE A 178 37.99 13.98 -5.77
N ASP A 179 38.37 15.25 -5.56
CA ASP A 179 37.49 16.22 -4.94
C ASP A 179 36.25 16.48 -5.83
N ASP A 180 36.41 16.56 -7.15
CA ASP A 180 35.29 16.70 -8.06
C ASP A 180 34.41 15.46 -8.07
N PHE A 181 35.02 14.28 -8.10
CA PHE A 181 34.28 13.00 -7.98
C PHE A 181 33.46 12.94 -6.70
N ASN A 182 34.04 13.30 -5.56
CA ASN A 182 33.34 13.31 -4.27
C ASN A 182 32.19 14.32 -4.25
N ARG A 183 32.38 15.52 -4.82
CA ARG A 183 31.28 16.50 -4.97
C ARG A 183 30.14 15.99 -5.82
N ARG A 184 30.43 15.32 -6.94
CA ARG A 184 29.41 14.71 -7.83
C ARG A 184 28.68 13.57 -7.11
N LEU A 185 29.42 12.72 -6.39
CA LEU A 185 28.84 11.63 -5.63
C LEU A 185 27.87 12.14 -4.57
N LEU A 186 28.23 13.19 -3.82
CA LEU A 186 27.36 13.81 -2.83
C LEU A 186 26.10 14.42 -3.49
N ARG A 187 26.23 15.05 -4.65
CA ARG A 187 25.07 15.60 -5.39
C ARG A 187 24.13 14.47 -5.85
N ALA A 188 24.66 13.40 -6.42
CA ALA A 188 23.87 12.24 -6.81
C ALA A 188 23.15 11.63 -5.61
N ALA A 189 23.82 11.47 -4.47
CA ALA A 189 23.24 10.98 -3.22
C ALA A 189 22.11 11.90 -2.72
N MET A 190 22.30 13.23 -2.74
CA MET A 190 21.26 14.19 -2.34
C MET A 190 20.04 14.12 -3.25
N ILE A 191 20.22 14.04 -4.59
CA ILE A 191 19.12 13.90 -5.55
C ILE A 191 18.34 12.60 -5.26
N LEU A 192 19.04 11.49 -4.99
CA LEU A 192 18.42 10.20 -4.68
C LEU A 192 17.58 10.27 -3.39
N VAL A 193 18.13 10.87 -2.32
CA VAL A 193 17.42 11.04 -1.04
C VAL A 193 16.18 11.92 -1.22
N LEU A 194 16.28 13.00 -1.97
CA LEU A 194 15.15 13.89 -2.24
C LEU A 194 14.07 13.20 -3.08
N MET A 195 14.48 12.42 -4.09
CA MET A 195 13.56 11.61 -4.89
C MET A 195 12.81 10.59 -4.03
N LEU A 196 13.52 9.84 -3.18
CA LEU A 196 12.93 8.86 -2.29
C LEU A 196 11.97 9.51 -1.29
N SER A 197 12.35 10.64 -0.71
CA SER A 197 11.50 11.42 0.20
C SER A 197 10.20 11.89 -0.48
N THR A 198 10.30 12.31 -1.74
CA THR A 198 9.12 12.71 -2.54
C THR A 198 8.19 11.53 -2.79
N VAL A 199 8.73 10.35 -3.12
CA VAL A 199 7.94 9.11 -3.29
C VAL A 199 7.25 8.72 -2.00
N VAL A 200 7.94 8.75 -0.86
CA VAL A 200 7.36 8.46 0.46
C VAL A 200 6.25 9.45 0.80
N ALA A 201 6.47 10.73 0.61
CA ALA A 201 5.46 11.77 0.85
C ALA A 201 4.21 11.57 -0.03
N MET A 202 4.41 11.22 -1.30
CA MET A 202 3.33 10.96 -2.26
C MET A 202 2.51 9.71 -1.87
N THR A 203 3.17 8.61 -1.48
CA THR A 203 2.48 7.39 -1.04
C THR A 203 1.68 7.62 0.24
N LEU A 204 2.23 8.36 1.21
CA LEU A 204 1.53 8.74 2.43
C LEU A 204 0.32 9.65 2.15
N HIS A 205 0.46 10.60 1.22
CA HIS A 205 -0.66 11.46 0.79
C HIS A 205 -1.76 10.65 0.11
N ALA A 206 -1.41 9.78 -0.82
CA ALA A 206 -2.36 8.90 -1.51
C ALA A 206 -3.09 7.96 -0.53
N TRP A 207 -2.37 7.37 0.42
CA TRP A 207 -2.94 6.53 1.47
C TRP A 207 -3.96 7.28 2.34
N ARG A 208 -3.62 8.49 2.79
CA ARG A 208 -4.52 9.33 3.59
C ARG A 208 -5.78 9.71 2.81
N SER A 209 -5.63 10.10 1.55
CA SER A 209 -6.73 10.48 0.65
C SER A 209 -7.68 9.31 0.40
N LEU A 210 -7.13 8.12 0.09
CA LEU A 210 -7.91 6.89 -0.14
C LEU A 210 -8.64 6.43 1.13
N SER A 211 -7.95 6.45 2.28
CA SER A 211 -8.55 6.08 3.56
C SER A 211 -9.68 7.03 3.97
N ALA A 212 -9.55 8.33 3.70
CA ALA A 212 -10.61 9.31 3.94
C ALA A 212 -11.83 9.09 3.02
N ALA A 213 -11.60 8.78 1.74
CA ALA A 213 -12.66 8.46 0.80
C ALA A 213 -13.41 7.16 1.20
N ALA A 214 -12.68 6.12 1.59
CA ALA A 214 -13.25 4.85 2.04
C ALA A 214 -14.14 5.03 3.29
N ARG A 215 -13.69 5.84 4.27
CA ARG A 215 -14.51 6.16 5.46
C ARG A 215 -15.80 6.88 5.09
N ARG A 216 -15.74 7.90 4.22
CA ARG A 216 -16.94 8.63 3.77
C ARG A 216 -17.93 7.71 3.05
N ASN A 217 -17.44 6.84 2.17
CA ASN A 217 -18.30 5.88 1.48
C ASN A 217 -18.98 4.90 2.45
N ASN A 218 -18.26 4.42 3.47
CA ASN A 218 -18.81 3.54 4.49
C ASN A 218 -19.88 4.23 5.34
N GLU A 219 -19.67 5.50 5.72
CA GLU A 219 -20.65 6.30 6.44
C GLU A 219 -21.92 6.55 5.61
N LEU A 220 -21.75 6.88 4.32
CA LEU A 220 -22.89 7.01 3.42
C LEU A 220 -23.67 5.69 3.27
N ALA A 221 -22.96 4.57 3.09
CA ALA A 221 -23.58 3.26 2.99
C ALA A 221 -24.37 2.88 4.25
N LYS A 222 -23.83 3.20 5.44
CA LYS A 222 -24.53 2.98 6.71
C LYS A 222 -25.80 3.84 6.83
N ARG A 223 -25.72 5.13 6.45
CA ARG A 223 -26.88 6.03 6.46
C ARG A 223 -27.96 5.53 5.51
N LEU A 224 -27.61 5.20 4.26
CA LEU A 224 -28.54 4.65 3.28
C LEU A 224 -29.17 3.32 3.75
N ALA A 225 -28.38 2.46 4.41
CA ALA A 225 -28.88 1.22 4.98
C ALA A 225 -29.85 1.47 6.15
N MET A 226 -29.60 2.46 6.99
CA MET A 226 -30.51 2.87 8.06
C MET A 226 -31.81 3.45 7.50
N GLU A 227 -31.74 4.42 6.59
CA GLU A 227 -32.93 5.01 5.91
C GLU A 227 -33.76 3.95 5.18
N ALA A 228 -33.10 2.96 4.55
CA ALA A 228 -33.79 1.86 3.88
C ALA A 228 -34.44 0.83 4.83
N SER A 229 -34.09 0.83 6.12
CA SER A 229 -34.53 -0.19 7.07
C SER A 229 -35.33 0.35 8.27
N HIS A 230 -35.31 1.65 8.53
CA HIS A 230 -36.03 2.24 9.65
C HIS A 230 -37.01 3.32 9.17
N ASP A 231 -38.06 3.54 9.94
CA ASP A 231 -39.00 4.63 9.77
C ASP A 231 -38.35 5.95 10.23
N VAL A 232 -38.31 6.92 9.35
CA VAL A 232 -37.58 8.19 9.59
C VAL A 232 -38.21 9.00 10.73
N LEU A 233 -39.53 8.86 10.94
CA LEU A 233 -40.24 9.61 11.99
C LEU A 233 -40.02 9.05 13.38
N THR A 234 -40.15 7.72 13.51
CA THR A 234 -40.17 7.05 14.84
C THR A 234 -38.85 6.37 15.18
N GLY A 235 -37.94 6.18 14.21
CA GLY A 235 -36.71 5.42 14.38
C GLY A 235 -36.90 3.91 14.53
N LEU A 236 -38.13 3.40 14.47
CA LEU A 236 -38.44 1.98 14.52
C LEU A 236 -38.07 1.29 13.19
N PRO A 237 -37.84 -0.04 13.18
CA PRO A 237 -37.85 -0.84 11.97
C PRO A 237 -39.06 -0.52 11.09
N ASN A 238 -38.82 -0.29 9.79
CA ASN A 238 -39.88 -0.04 8.85
C ASN A 238 -40.46 -1.36 8.25
N ARG A 239 -41.48 -1.27 7.42
CA ARG A 239 -42.12 -2.41 6.76
C ARG A 239 -41.13 -3.32 6.05
N ARG A 240 -40.15 -2.73 5.33
CA ARG A 240 -39.14 -3.52 4.60
C ARG A 240 -38.22 -4.31 5.53
N TYR A 241 -37.87 -3.76 6.68
CA TYR A 241 -37.10 -4.47 7.68
C TYR A 241 -37.92 -5.57 8.36
N PHE A 242 -39.18 -5.25 8.74
CA PHE A 242 -40.13 -6.20 9.27
C PHE A 242 -40.32 -7.41 8.36
N ASP A 243 -40.65 -7.20 7.06
CA ASP A 243 -40.84 -8.28 6.09
C ASP A 243 -39.62 -9.21 6.00
N ARG A 244 -38.42 -8.64 5.97
CA ARG A 244 -37.18 -9.43 5.95
C ARG A 244 -36.97 -10.24 7.22
N TRP A 245 -37.26 -9.64 8.38
CA TRP A 245 -37.07 -10.28 9.68
C TRP A 245 -38.11 -11.38 9.91
N ALA A 246 -39.36 -11.09 9.61
CA ALA A 246 -40.48 -12.01 9.74
C ALA A 246 -40.33 -13.24 8.85
N ARG A 247 -39.90 -13.09 7.57
CA ARG A 247 -39.60 -14.23 6.70
C ARG A 247 -38.47 -15.12 7.23
N ARG A 248 -37.44 -14.55 7.86
CA ARG A 248 -36.38 -15.33 8.53
C ARG A 248 -36.94 -16.07 9.73
N LEU A 249 -37.83 -15.45 10.48
CA LEU A 249 -38.47 -16.06 11.65
C LEU A 249 -39.33 -17.23 11.22
N VAL A 250 -40.16 -17.09 10.18
CA VAL A 250 -40.95 -18.19 9.60
C VAL A 250 -40.05 -19.36 9.18
N ALA A 251 -39.00 -19.09 8.38
CA ALA A 251 -38.08 -20.13 7.94
C ALA A 251 -37.36 -20.85 9.11
N ARG A 252 -37.04 -20.10 10.19
CA ARG A 252 -36.47 -20.67 11.41
C ARG A 252 -37.49 -21.53 12.16
N SER A 253 -38.71 -21.02 12.32
CA SER A 253 -39.81 -21.70 12.99
C SER A 253 -40.20 -23.02 12.28
N GLN A 254 -40.25 -23.00 10.95
CA GLN A 254 -40.46 -24.21 10.14
C GLN A 254 -39.41 -25.29 10.36
N ARG A 255 -38.13 -24.91 10.57
CA ARG A 255 -37.02 -25.85 10.80
C ARG A 255 -36.95 -26.36 12.25
N SER A 256 -37.22 -25.46 13.21
CA SER A 256 -37.05 -25.78 14.65
C SER A 256 -38.32 -26.26 15.33
N GLY A 257 -39.48 -26.14 14.68
CA GLY A 257 -40.78 -26.38 15.27
C GLY A 257 -41.22 -25.36 16.33
N LYS A 258 -40.42 -24.33 16.59
CA LYS A 258 -40.72 -23.29 17.60
C LYS A 258 -41.75 -22.30 17.03
N PRO A 259 -42.90 -22.08 17.72
CA PRO A 259 -43.87 -21.08 17.25
C PRO A 259 -43.42 -19.67 17.47
N PHE A 260 -44.13 -18.71 16.88
CA PHE A 260 -44.06 -17.28 17.21
C PHE A 260 -45.42 -16.64 17.18
N THR A 261 -45.60 -15.49 17.81
CA THR A 261 -46.81 -14.71 17.82
C THR A 261 -46.60 -13.36 17.14
N LEU A 262 -47.54 -12.97 16.27
CA LEU A 262 -47.61 -11.66 15.65
C LEU A 262 -48.78 -10.88 16.27
N LEU A 263 -48.49 -9.65 16.67
CA LEU A 263 -49.50 -8.68 17.11
C LEU A 263 -49.57 -7.57 16.06
N ALA A 264 -50.68 -7.45 15.35
CA ALA A 264 -50.98 -6.30 14.51
C ALA A 264 -51.68 -5.23 15.37
N ILE A 265 -51.18 -4.00 15.32
CA ILE A 265 -51.60 -2.90 16.19
C ILE A 265 -51.93 -1.71 15.34
N ASP A 266 -53.09 -1.07 15.61
CA ASP A 266 -53.53 0.14 14.98
C ASP A 266 -53.97 1.14 16.06
N LEU A 267 -53.58 2.41 15.86
CA LEU A 267 -53.90 3.46 16.82
C LEU A 267 -55.32 3.97 16.69
N ASP A 268 -56.11 3.79 17.72
CA ASP A 268 -57.50 4.24 17.74
C ASP A 268 -57.56 5.77 17.76
N ARG A 269 -58.46 6.33 16.94
CA ARG A 269 -58.72 7.77 16.81
C ARG A 269 -57.54 8.62 16.39
N PHE A 270 -56.45 8.03 15.85
CA PHE A 270 -55.31 8.79 15.39
C PHE A 270 -55.63 9.82 14.30
N LYS A 271 -56.57 9.49 13.43
CA LYS A 271 -57.09 10.43 12.43
C LYS A 271 -57.73 11.66 13.06
N GLU A 272 -58.50 11.50 14.13
CA GLU A 272 -59.13 12.60 14.85
C GLU A 272 -58.09 13.57 15.44
N VAL A 273 -56.93 13.05 15.90
CA VAL A 273 -55.80 13.86 16.36
C VAL A 273 -55.23 14.69 15.20
N ASN A 274 -55.00 14.09 14.05
CA ASN A 274 -54.53 14.80 12.86
C ASN A 274 -55.53 15.89 12.40
N ASP A 275 -56.78 15.55 12.38
CA ASP A 275 -57.86 16.48 11.94
C ASP A 275 -58.08 17.64 12.91
N THR A 276 -57.87 17.41 14.24
CA THR A 276 -58.09 18.42 15.27
C THR A 276 -56.84 19.28 15.54
N HIS A 277 -55.63 18.64 15.53
CA HIS A 277 -54.40 19.28 15.99
C HIS A 277 -53.34 19.43 14.89
N GLY A 278 -53.63 18.97 13.69
CA GLY A 278 -52.74 18.99 12.49
C GLY A 278 -51.68 17.86 12.48
N HIS A 279 -51.16 17.60 11.30
CA HIS A 279 -50.19 16.49 11.07
C HIS A 279 -48.94 16.58 11.94
N ALA A 280 -48.43 17.78 12.25
CA ALA A 280 -47.30 17.95 13.13
C ALA A 280 -47.55 17.42 14.57
N ALA A 281 -48.80 17.56 15.04
CA ALA A 281 -49.22 16.99 16.32
C ALA A 281 -49.31 15.44 16.23
N GLY A 282 -49.83 14.91 15.13
CA GLY A 282 -49.85 13.47 14.91
C GLY A 282 -48.46 12.85 14.83
N ASP A 283 -47.49 13.54 14.21
CA ASP A 283 -46.08 13.11 14.16
C ASP A 283 -45.48 13.00 15.55
N GLU A 284 -45.74 13.96 16.43
CA GLU A 284 -45.25 13.89 17.82
C GLU A 284 -45.92 12.77 18.62
N VAL A 285 -47.22 12.54 18.38
CA VAL A 285 -47.97 11.40 18.96
C VAL A 285 -47.36 10.08 18.51
N LEU A 286 -47.04 9.90 17.23
CA LEU A 286 -46.41 8.69 16.70
C LEU A 286 -45.04 8.44 17.33
N LYS A 287 -44.21 9.48 17.50
CA LYS A 287 -42.91 9.38 18.19
C LYS A 287 -43.08 8.93 19.62
N GLU A 288 -44.02 9.53 20.36
CA GLU A 288 -44.30 9.19 21.75
C GLU A 288 -44.85 7.75 21.90
N VAL A 289 -45.77 7.33 21.01
CA VAL A 289 -46.26 5.95 20.95
C VAL A 289 -45.12 4.98 20.75
N ALA A 290 -44.26 5.22 19.74
CA ALA A 290 -43.10 4.38 19.49
C ALA A 290 -42.19 4.24 20.72
N ARG A 291 -41.89 5.35 21.39
CA ARG A 291 -41.10 5.36 22.61
C ARG A 291 -41.76 4.56 23.74
N ARG A 292 -43.07 4.72 23.95
CA ARG A 292 -43.82 4.01 24.96
C ARG A 292 -43.91 2.53 24.71
N PHE A 293 -44.19 2.13 23.45
CA PHE A 293 -44.20 0.72 23.06
C PHE A 293 -42.83 0.05 23.28
N GLN A 294 -41.75 0.73 22.90
CA GLN A 294 -40.39 0.23 23.17
C GLN A 294 -40.13 0.06 24.68
N SER A 295 -40.63 0.95 25.53
CA SER A 295 -40.37 0.90 26.97
C SER A 295 -41.10 -0.25 27.69
N VAL A 296 -42.20 -0.75 27.15
CA VAL A 296 -43.01 -1.81 27.74
C VAL A 296 -42.73 -3.20 27.13
N LEU A 297 -42.02 -3.23 26.00
CA LEU A 297 -41.61 -4.49 25.38
C LEU A 297 -40.30 -5.00 25.98
N ARG A 298 -40.12 -6.31 26.02
CA ARG A 298 -38.92 -6.96 26.58
C ARG A 298 -37.83 -7.12 25.52
N SER A 299 -36.63 -7.33 25.98
CA SER A 299 -35.51 -7.72 25.09
C SER A 299 -35.87 -9.04 24.38
N GLY A 300 -35.95 -9.01 23.03
CA GLY A 300 -36.35 -10.15 22.19
C GLY A 300 -37.74 -9.99 21.57
N GLU A 301 -38.57 -9.06 22.02
CA GLU A 301 -39.81 -8.69 21.36
C GLU A 301 -39.49 -7.63 20.28
N PHE A 302 -39.78 -7.96 19.01
CA PHE A 302 -39.47 -7.07 17.87
C PHE A 302 -40.64 -6.14 17.60
N LEU A 303 -40.37 -4.82 17.52
CA LEU A 303 -41.36 -3.81 17.18
C LEU A 303 -41.00 -3.12 15.86
N ALA A 304 -41.98 -2.93 15.01
CA ALA A 304 -41.88 -2.19 13.76
C ALA A 304 -43.09 -1.28 13.54
N ARG A 305 -42.86 -0.19 12.79
CA ARG A 305 -43.94 0.62 12.21
C ARG A 305 -44.11 0.27 10.73
N VAL A 306 -45.27 -0.24 10.34
CA VAL A 306 -45.49 -0.80 8.99
C VAL A 306 -46.37 0.08 8.14
N GLY A 307 -47.08 1.03 8.73
CA GLY A 307 -47.97 1.97 8.06
C GLY A 307 -48.08 3.30 8.78
N GLY A 308 -49.02 4.14 8.43
CA GLY A 308 -49.25 5.45 9.03
C GLY A 308 -49.37 5.39 10.56
N ASP A 309 -50.39 4.70 11.05
CA ASP A 309 -50.73 4.46 12.45
C ASP A 309 -50.62 2.98 12.83
N GLU A 310 -50.06 2.16 11.95
CA GLU A 310 -49.95 0.71 12.09
C GLU A 310 -48.55 0.31 12.64
N PHE A 311 -48.58 -0.48 13.69
CA PHE A 311 -47.39 -1.09 14.32
C PHE A 311 -47.55 -2.60 14.34
N VAL A 312 -46.42 -3.31 14.35
CA VAL A 312 -46.40 -4.76 14.49
C VAL A 312 -45.37 -5.17 15.55
N VAL A 313 -45.78 -6.10 16.44
CA VAL A 313 -44.90 -6.75 17.35
C VAL A 313 -44.78 -8.24 16.97
N LEU A 314 -43.52 -8.74 16.96
CA LEU A 314 -43.24 -10.18 16.82
C LEU A 314 -42.64 -10.69 18.13
N MET A 315 -43.20 -11.74 18.64
CA MET A 315 -42.78 -12.44 19.85
C MET A 315 -42.27 -13.84 19.45
N ASP A 316 -40.94 -14.06 19.54
CA ASP A 316 -40.27 -15.29 19.12
C ASP A 316 -40.31 -16.33 20.25
N GLY A 317 -41.03 -17.39 20.08
CA GLY A 317 -41.19 -18.47 21.03
C GLY A 317 -42.65 -18.86 21.28
N GLU A 318 -42.84 -19.80 22.19
CA GLU A 318 -44.14 -20.28 22.62
C GLU A 318 -44.67 -19.38 23.77
N PHE A 319 -45.82 -18.79 23.57
CA PHE A 319 -46.49 -17.93 24.54
C PHE A 319 -47.91 -18.42 24.77
N SER A 320 -48.28 -18.53 26.06
CA SER A 320 -49.66 -18.79 26.44
C SER A 320 -50.58 -17.59 26.10
N ARG A 321 -51.82 -17.87 25.96
CA ARG A 321 -52.85 -16.82 25.69
C ARG A 321 -52.81 -15.74 26.78
N ASN A 322 -52.54 -16.08 28.04
CA ASN A 322 -52.43 -15.12 29.14
C ASN A 322 -51.20 -14.23 29.00
N GLU A 323 -50.06 -14.76 28.56
CA GLU A 323 -48.85 -13.97 28.31
C GLU A 323 -49.04 -12.99 27.16
N ILE A 324 -49.62 -13.45 26.05
CA ILE A 324 -49.95 -12.58 24.91
C ILE A 324 -50.93 -11.47 25.34
N THR A 325 -51.94 -11.82 26.13
CA THR A 325 -52.91 -10.87 26.69
C THR A 325 -52.20 -9.85 27.60
N SER A 326 -51.24 -10.29 28.43
CA SER A 326 -50.47 -9.40 29.27
C SER A 326 -49.61 -8.41 28.46
N VAL A 327 -48.97 -8.85 27.35
CA VAL A 327 -48.23 -7.96 26.45
C VAL A 327 -49.17 -6.96 25.79
N GLY A 328 -50.29 -7.43 25.23
CA GLY A 328 -51.27 -6.57 24.60
C GLY A 328 -51.84 -5.49 25.57
N ARG A 329 -52.11 -5.92 26.82
CA ARG A 329 -52.60 -4.98 27.85
C ARG A 329 -51.54 -3.91 28.17
N ARG A 330 -50.25 -4.30 28.36
CA ARG A 330 -49.15 -3.34 28.60
C ARG A 330 -49.03 -2.32 27.44
N LEU A 331 -49.15 -2.78 26.19
CA LEU A 331 -49.16 -1.88 25.01
C LEU A 331 -50.32 -0.93 24.97
N ILE A 332 -51.54 -1.37 25.37
CA ILE A 332 -52.71 -0.51 25.44
C ILE A 332 -52.61 0.46 26.59
N ASP A 333 -52.26 -0.07 27.79
CA ASP A 333 -52.24 0.73 29.06
C ASP A 333 -51.16 1.82 29.03
N CYS A 334 -50.05 1.59 28.32
CA CYS A 334 -48.98 2.61 28.22
C CYS A 334 -49.41 3.85 27.43
N LEU A 335 -50.50 3.79 26.67
CA LEU A 335 -51.05 4.92 25.93
C LEU A 335 -52.02 5.75 26.72
N TYR A 336 -52.46 5.24 27.90
CA TYR A 336 -53.50 5.86 28.71
C TYR A 336 -53.19 7.31 29.21
N PRO A 337 -51.98 7.62 29.72
CA PRO A 337 -51.62 8.98 30.04
C PRO A 337 -51.58 9.87 28.81
N SER A 338 -51.96 11.14 28.95
CA SER A 338 -51.90 12.11 27.83
C SER A 338 -50.61 12.07 27.07
N MET A 339 -50.68 12.10 25.74
CA MET A 339 -49.50 12.08 24.84
C MET A 339 -48.81 13.42 24.73
N ARG A 340 -49.52 14.52 25.06
CA ARG A 340 -49.02 15.91 25.00
C ARG A 340 -49.72 16.77 26.03
N PRO A 341 -49.03 17.82 26.55
CA PRO A 341 -49.73 18.85 27.34
C PRO A 341 -50.90 19.46 26.60
N GLY A 342 -52.05 19.51 27.21
CA GLY A 342 -53.28 20.05 26.66
C GLY A 342 -54.11 19.03 25.79
N MET A 343 -53.66 17.81 25.66
CA MET A 343 -54.42 16.71 25.05
C MET A 343 -55.14 15.94 26.16
N ALA A 344 -56.38 15.51 25.92
CA ALA A 344 -57.13 14.71 26.89
C ALA A 344 -56.42 13.32 27.09
N ASP A 345 -56.54 12.82 28.31
CA ASP A 345 -56.20 11.41 28.56
C ASP A 345 -57.09 10.51 27.68
N ASN A 346 -56.53 9.42 27.16
CA ASN A 346 -57.17 8.52 26.18
C ASN A 346 -57.50 9.12 24.82
N ALA A 347 -56.92 10.26 24.44
CA ALA A 347 -57.11 10.83 23.13
C ALA A 347 -56.69 9.83 22.02
N VAL A 348 -55.71 8.96 22.31
CA VAL A 348 -55.25 7.89 21.41
C VAL A 348 -55.22 6.57 22.20
N GLY A 349 -55.90 5.55 21.66
CA GLY A 349 -55.81 4.17 22.16
C GLY A 349 -55.15 3.28 21.13
N ALA A 350 -55.15 1.97 21.36
CA ALA A 350 -54.69 0.98 20.40
C ALA A 350 -55.61 -0.24 20.41
N SER A 351 -55.95 -0.69 19.22
CA SER A 351 -56.59 -1.97 18.98
C SER A 351 -55.53 -2.98 18.50
N ILE A 352 -55.61 -4.23 18.98
CA ILE A 352 -54.58 -5.24 18.73
C ILE A 352 -55.25 -6.53 18.26
N GLY A 353 -54.71 -7.09 17.17
CA GLY A 353 -55.05 -8.45 16.67
C GLY A 353 -53.85 -9.38 16.86
N ALA A 354 -54.05 -10.54 17.46
CA ALA A 354 -53.00 -11.51 17.75
C ALA A 354 -53.22 -12.80 16.90
N ALA A 355 -52.14 -13.24 16.22
CA ALA A 355 -52.10 -14.49 15.49
C ALA A 355 -50.80 -15.24 15.73
N GLY A 356 -50.89 -16.58 15.80
CA GLY A 356 -49.72 -17.45 16.05
C GLY A 356 -49.32 -18.27 14.83
N PHE A 357 -48.04 -18.41 14.61
CA PHE A 357 -47.48 -19.35 13.64
C PHE A 357 -47.11 -20.66 14.36
N PRO A 358 -47.41 -21.85 13.84
CA PRO A 358 -48.13 -22.12 12.56
C PRO A 358 -49.67 -22.18 12.69
N LEU A 359 -50.22 -21.91 13.87
CA LEU A 359 -51.63 -22.11 14.22
C LEU A 359 -52.61 -21.35 13.28
N ASN A 360 -52.23 -20.15 12.91
CA ASN A 360 -53.07 -19.25 12.10
C ASN A 360 -52.51 -19.01 10.68
N GLY A 361 -51.57 -19.86 10.23
CA GLY A 361 -51.04 -19.80 8.86
C GLY A 361 -49.72 -20.54 8.71
N ALA A 362 -49.52 -21.17 7.55
CA ALA A 362 -48.29 -21.87 7.21
C ALA A 362 -47.22 -20.96 6.59
N ALA A 363 -47.55 -19.72 6.26
CA ALA A 363 -46.69 -18.67 5.72
C ALA A 363 -46.93 -17.34 6.43
N LEU A 364 -46.03 -16.38 6.26
CA LEU A 364 -46.12 -15.06 6.89
C LEU A 364 -47.40 -14.35 6.52
N GLU A 365 -47.78 -14.43 5.25
CA GLU A 365 -48.94 -13.75 4.69
C GLU A 365 -50.25 -14.24 5.35
N GLY A 366 -50.37 -15.56 5.63
CA GLY A 366 -51.51 -16.13 6.35
C GLY A 366 -51.60 -15.66 7.79
N VAL A 367 -50.47 -15.62 8.52
CA VAL A 367 -50.42 -15.13 9.91
C VAL A 367 -50.76 -13.63 9.98
N MET A 368 -50.25 -12.83 9.05
CA MET A 368 -50.56 -11.41 8.96
C MET A 368 -52.06 -11.19 8.70
N GLN A 369 -52.64 -11.91 7.73
CA GLN A 369 -54.07 -11.80 7.45
C GLN A 369 -54.94 -12.17 8.67
N ALA A 370 -54.57 -13.26 9.38
CA ALA A 370 -55.30 -13.69 10.57
C ALA A 370 -55.19 -12.66 11.71
N ALA A 371 -54.01 -12.01 11.84
CA ALA A 371 -53.82 -10.92 12.82
C ALA A 371 -54.65 -9.68 12.45
N ASP A 372 -54.71 -9.33 11.16
CA ASP A 372 -55.52 -8.19 10.66
C ASP A 372 -57.03 -8.44 10.85
N ASP A 373 -57.52 -9.67 10.60
CA ASP A 373 -58.88 -10.05 10.87
C ASP A 373 -59.24 -9.96 12.39
N ALA A 374 -58.30 -10.36 13.25
CA ALA A 374 -58.45 -10.21 14.68
C ALA A 374 -58.42 -8.73 15.12
N LEU A 375 -57.55 -7.92 14.49
CA LEU A 375 -57.50 -6.47 14.71
C LEU A 375 -58.79 -5.80 14.31
N TYR A 376 -59.37 -6.21 13.18
CA TYR A 376 -60.68 -5.74 12.73
C TYR A 376 -61.79 -6.08 13.78
N ALA A 377 -61.76 -7.28 14.34
CA ALA A 377 -62.65 -7.67 15.44
C ALA A 377 -62.48 -6.80 16.70
N SER A 378 -61.21 -6.45 17.07
CA SER A 378 -60.94 -5.51 18.17
C SER A 378 -61.56 -4.13 17.92
N LYS A 379 -61.41 -3.59 16.70
CA LYS A 379 -61.97 -2.28 16.33
C LYS A 379 -63.49 -2.27 16.42
N HIS A 380 -64.16 -3.34 16.00
CA HIS A 380 -65.65 -3.46 16.04
C HIS A 380 -66.16 -3.85 17.45
N GLY A 381 -65.38 -4.50 18.28
CA GLY A 381 -65.73 -4.90 19.63
C GLY A 381 -65.70 -3.80 20.67
N GLY A 382 -65.33 -2.56 20.29
CA GLY A 382 -65.31 -1.40 21.19
C GLY A 382 -63.99 -0.64 21.23
N ARG A 383 -62.99 -1.08 20.49
CA ARG A 383 -61.60 -0.56 20.45
C ARG A 383 -60.86 -0.73 21.83
N GLY A 384 -59.61 -0.32 21.88
CA GLY A 384 -58.83 -0.40 23.09
C GLY A 384 -58.67 -1.80 23.66
N MET A 385 -58.68 -2.83 22.83
CA MET A 385 -58.64 -4.22 23.27
C MET A 385 -57.79 -5.11 22.34
N LEU A 386 -57.43 -6.28 22.84
CA LEU A 386 -56.76 -7.32 22.10
C LEU A 386 -57.76 -8.45 21.74
N SER A 387 -57.81 -8.80 20.47
CA SER A 387 -58.54 -9.96 19.96
C SER A 387 -57.57 -11.01 19.39
N PHE A 388 -57.96 -12.28 19.49
CA PHE A 388 -57.17 -13.36 18.94
C PHE A 388 -57.79 -13.85 17.62
N ALA A 389 -56.90 -14.20 16.68
CA ALA A 389 -57.33 -14.88 15.46
C ALA A 389 -58.03 -16.20 15.81
N ARG A 390 -59.08 -16.51 15.04
CA ARG A 390 -59.76 -17.82 15.16
C ARG A 390 -58.77 -18.91 14.70
N ALA A 391 -58.65 -20.01 15.42
CA ALA A 391 -57.90 -21.16 14.95
C ALA A 391 -58.62 -21.71 13.69
N GLU A 392 -58.01 -21.62 12.53
CA GLU A 392 -58.45 -22.46 11.42
C GLU A 392 -58.07 -23.90 11.74
N PRO A 393 -58.92 -24.89 11.43
CA PRO A 393 -58.55 -26.31 11.54
C PRO A 393 -57.43 -26.51 10.49
N GLY A 394 -56.17 -26.49 10.96
CA GLY A 394 -55.02 -26.77 10.12
C GLY A 394 -55.13 -28.17 9.48
N PRO A 395 -54.50 -28.39 8.31
CA PRO A 395 -54.41 -29.74 7.76
C PRO A 395 -53.75 -30.65 8.79
N ALA A 396 -54.38 -31.82 9.05
CA ALA A 396 -53.91 -32.80 9.98
C ALA A 396 -52.42 -33.15 9.77
N PRO A 397 -51.64 -33.33 10.82
CA PRO A 397 -50.22 -33.65 10.66
C PRO A 397 -50.10 -34.91 9.84
N ILE A 398 -49.35 -34.90 8.75
CA ILE A 398 -48.95 -36.08 7.99
C ILE A 398 -48.02 -36.89 8.89
N VAL A 399 -48.57 -37.86 9.58
CA VAL A 399 -47.81 -38.88 10.33
C VAL A 399 -47.17 -39.77 9.28
N HIS A 400 -45.91 -39.61 9.00
CA HIS A 400 -45.15 -40.61 8.27
C HIS A 400 -44.98 -41.83 9.18
N GLY A 401 -45.85 -42.83 8.93
CA GLY A 401 -45.76 -44.10 9.57
C GLY A 401 -44.47 -44.80 9.24
N ALA A 402 -43.74 -45.19 10.28
CA ALA A 402 -42.65 -46.14 10.18
C ALA A 402 -43.21 -47.51 9.75
N ALA A 403 -42.96 -47.89 8.51
CA ALA A 403 -43.22 -49.25 8.05
C ALA A 403 -41.94 -49.90 7.53
N GLY A 404 -41.53 -50.94 8.23
CA GLY A 404 -41.04 -52.19 7.64
C GLY A 404 -39.56 -52.31 7.36
N ARG A 405 -38.80 -52.72 8.34
CA ARG A 405 -37.61 -53.55 8.10
C ARG A 405 -38.01 -54.93 7.59
N ALA A 406 -37.50 -55.37 6.45
CA ALA A 406 -37.25 -56.74 6.12
C ALA A 406 -36.09 -56.85 5.13
N ALA A 407 -35.00 -57.36 5.58
CA ALA A 407 -34.10 -58.43 5.17
C ALA A 407 -33.92 -58.72 3.68
N GLY A 408 -32.67 -58.75 3.25
CA GLY A 408 -32.24 -59.45 2.01
C GLY A 408 -30.84 -59.11 1.56
N ALA A 409 -29.84 -59.84 2.11
CA ALA A 409 -28.63 -60.38 1.50
C ALA A 409 -27.80 -59.52 0.49
N ALA A 410 -26.53 -59.36 0.83
CA ALA A 410 -25.38 -59.12 -0.03
C ALA A 410 -25.15 -60.27 -1.05
N PRO A 411 -24.23 -60.27 -2.03
CA PRO A 411 -22.84 -59.81 -1.87
C PRO A 411 -22.18 -59.14 -3.08
N ASP A 412 -20.99 -58.61 -2.79
CA ASP A 412 -19.72 -58.62 -3.56
C ASP A 412 -19.62 -57.87 -4.89
N THR A 413 -18.75 -56.91 -4.96
CA THR A 413 -17.42 -56.85 -5.58
C THR A 413 -16.88 -55.43 -5.65
N ALA A 414 -15.77 -55.23 -5.04
CA ALA A 414 -14.80 -54.24 -5.45
C ALA A 414 -14.03 -54.74 -6.72
N PRO A 415 -13.18 -54.04 -7.41
CA PRO A 415 -12.32 -52.96 -6.96
C PRO A 415 -11.96 -51.84 -8.00
N THR A 416 -11.08 -51.00 -7.55
CA THR A 416 -9.95 -50.33 -8.24
C THR A 416 -10.12 -48.95 -8.89
N THR A 417 -9.31 -48.05 -8.32
CA THR A 417 -8.20 -47.26 -8.88
C THR A 417 -8.48 -45.99 -9.69
N GLY A 418 -7.69 -45.00 -9.29
CA GLY A 418 -7.14 -43.95 -10.12
C GLY A 418 -7.57 -42.54 -9.71
N ALA A 419 -6.89 -41.86 -8.87
CA ALA A 419 -5.65 -41.10 -9.03
C ALA A 419 -5.78 -39.84 -9.93
N VAL A 420 -5.31 -38.71 -9.33
CA VAL A 420 -4.68 -37.54 -9.96
C VAL A 420 -5.63 -36.56 -10.68
N PHE A 421 -5.85 -35.39 -10.17
CA PHE A 421 -5.01 -34.16 -10.04
C PHE A 421 -5.62 -33.20 -9.03
#